data_2387909d5e02415671a0d6c3c2a8c64c
#
_entry.id   2387909d5e02415671a0d6c3c2a8c64c
#
_cell.length_a   1.000
_cell.length_b   1.000
_cell.length_c   1.000
_cell.angle_alpha   90.00
_cell.angle_beta   90.00
_cell.angle_gamma   90.00
#
_symmetry.space_group_name_H-M   'P 1'
#
loop_
_entity.id
_entity.type
_entity.pdbx_description
1 polymer ?
#
loop_
_entity_poly.entity_id
_entity_poly.type
_entity_poly.pdbx_seq_one_letter_code
_entity_poly.pdbx_strand_id
1 'polypeptide(L)'
;VNGRAGGENYMTLAAPSKDAFSSLIVNDSEYPMSYDIQVKNMKLPKDQKLYVWETRAAEEGSFNENYMKCLGGVSAGQDGTYTVKVKPYSVVTVTTMDVEKDEEHTQILPVEGERTVLDTDETGDRQDTENGILYADDFEYTNKTVDILDGKGGLTGEKEDYIQSRGGDSGAMARYTNTINGAFEAYKTPDGNRVLRQQLDESENGKGNSWNDGDAVTLLGDFRWCNYTASVDVLFENNAEKAYGSVAIRQTGGSQNLEDSAGYTFRVSADGSWKLYRKETEVLSGNASDTEKFQKGINVWNNLKLQGAGNVIRAYINNHQVAEYTDE
;
A
#
# COMPACT_ATOMS: atom_id res chain seq x y z
N VAL A 1 24.66 15.69 9.79
CA VAL A 1 23.36 15.73 9.11
C VAL A 1 23.18 17.12 8.53
N ASN A 2 23.15 17.26 7.22
CA ASN A 2 22.95 18.51 6.53
C ASN A 2 21.66 18.44 5.71
N GLY A 3 20.55 18.59 6.38
CA GLY A 3 19.26 18.85 5.75
C GLY A 3 18.67 20.09 6.37
N ARG A 4 18.05 20.95 5.59
CA ARG A 4 17.29 22.10 6.09
C ARG A 4 15.81 21.79 6.02
N ALA A 5 15.10 22.12 7.07
CA ALA A 5 13.65 22.16 7.00
C ALA A 5 13.22 23.18 5.93
N GLY A 6 12.60 22.73 4.86
CA GLY A 6 11.93 23.61 3.91
C GLY A 6 12.55 23.76 2.52
N GLY A 7 13.42 22.86 2.05
CA GLY A 7 13.88 22.99 0.67
C GLY A 7 14.98 22.03 0.21
N GLU A 8 15.57 21.29 1.12
CA GLU A 8 16.63 20.35 0.75
C GLU A 8 16.14 18.93 0.96
N ASN A 9 16.15 18.20 -0.10
CA ASN A 9 15.68 16.81 -0.21
C ASN A 9 16.85 15.82 -0.13
N TYR A 10 17.89 16.14 0.65
CA TYR A 10 19.02 15.25 0.87
C TYR A 10 19.46 15.22 2.34
N MET A 11 20.08 14.13 2.72
CA MET A 11 20.69 13.92 4.03
C MET A 11 22.05 13.24 3.85
N THR A 12 23.09 13.78 4.46
CA THR A 12 24.43 13.18 4.39
C THR A 12 24.94 12.79 5.76
N LEU A 13 25.44 11.57 5.86
CA LEU A 13 26.13 11.01 7.01
C LEU A 13 27.57 10.68 6.63
N ALA A 14 28.54 11.08 7.46
CA ALA A 14 29.93 10.74 7.28
C ALA A 14 30.43 9.89 8.44
N ALA A 15 31.36 8.98 8.15
CA ALA A 15 32.08 8.24 9.19
C ALA A 15 32.86 9.17 10.07
N PRO A 16 32.99 8.91 11.39
CA PRO A 16 33.81 9.72 12.30
C PRO A 16 35.29 9.80 11.87
N SER A 17 35.81 8.76 11.23
CA SER A 17 37.16 8.67 10.65
C SER A 17 37.33 9.57 9.42
N LYS A 18 36.24 10.05 8.82
CA LYS A 18 36.18 10.87 7.59
C LYS A 18 36.74 10.17 6.35
N ASP A 19 36.67 8.87 6.29
CA ASP A 19 37.11 8.04 5.17
C ASP A 19 35.93 7.48 4.36
N ALA A 20 34.71 7.64 4.86
CA ALA A 20 33.48 7.22 4.15
C ALA A 20 32.33 8.18 4.43
N PHE A 21 31.42 8.29 3.48
CA PHE A 21 30.12 8.94 3.66
C PHE A 21 29.05 8.28 2.80
N SER A 22 27.80 8.52 3.18
CA SER A 22 26.63 8.21 2.37
C SER A 22 25.68 9.40 2.38
N SER A 23 25.11 9.72 1.23
CA SER A 23 24.11 10.76 1.06
C SER A 23 22.84 10.16 0.48
N LEU A 24 21.74 10.34 1.17
CA LEU A 24 20.40 9.99 0.69
C LEU A 24 19.81 11.22 0.01
N ILE A 25 19.31 11.05 -1.20
CA ILE A 25 18.68 12.11 -2.00
C ILE A 25 17.29 11.62 -2.39
N VAL A 26 16.28 12.46 -2.19
CA VAL A 26 14.87 12.16 -2.57
C VAL A 26 14.46 13.13 -3.68
N ASN A 27 13.95 12.58 -4.77
CA ASN A 27 13.28 13.35 -5.80
C ASN A 27 11.80 12.95 -5.83
N ASP A 28 10.95 13.76 -5.23
CA ASP A 28 9.50 13.61 -5.18
C ASP A 28 8.76 14.41 -6.27
N SER A 29 9.50 14.86 -7.28
CA SER A 29 8.95 15.63 -8.40
C SER A 29 8.84 14.81 -9.68
N GLU A 30 8.07 15.31 -10.62
CA GLU A 30 7.93 14.75 -11.98
C GLU A 30 9.14 15.03 -12.89
N TYR A 31 10.10 15.84 -12.44
CA TYR A 31 11.25 16.24 -13.24
C TYR A 31 12.53 15.52 -12.79
N PRO A 32 13.42 15.13 -13.72
CA PRO A 32 14.73 14.63 -13.34
C PRO A 32 15.57 15.77 -12.75
N MET A 33 16.33 15.46 -11.71
CA MET A 33 17.24 16.39 -11.06
C MET A 33 18.69 16.00 -11.33
N SER A 34 19.59 16.97 -11.28
CA SER A 34 21.04 16.76 -11.32
C SER A 34 21.70 17.41 -10.13
N TYR A 35 22.52 16.63 -9.43
CA TYR A 35 23.26 17.09 -8.25
C TYR A 35 24.75 17.09 -8.55
N ASP A 36 25.37 18.26 -8.35
CA ASP A 36 26.81 18.42 -8.39
C ASP A 36 27.36 18.34 -6.96
N ILE A 37 28.06 17.26 -6.67
CA ILE A 37 28.55 16.93 -5.32
C ILE A 37 30.05 17.25 -5.24
N GLN A 38 30.39 18.18 -4.39
CA GLN A 38 31.79 18.48 -4.02
C GLN A 38 32.09 17.96 -2.64
N VAL A 39 33.03 17.03 -2.54
CA VAL A 39 33.45 16.46 -1.27
C VAL A 39 34.60 17.26 -0.68
N LYS A 40 34.40 17.79 0.53
CA LYS A 40 35.40 18.61 1.25
C LYS A 40 35.67 18.04 2.64
N ASN A 41 36.93 18.19 3.10
CA ASN A 41 37.35 17.78 4.43
C ASN A 41 37.20 16.28 4.74
N MET A 42 37.25 15.45 3.72
CA MET A 42 37.25 13.99 3.81
C MET A 42 38.65 13.44 3.47
N LYS A 43 38.95 12.25 3.97
CA LYS A 43 40.20 11.51 3.72
C LYS A 43 39.94 10.43 2.65
N LEU A 44 39.59 10.86 1.45
CA LEU A 44 39.26 9.94 0.36
C LEU A 44 40.45 9.79 -0.60
N PRO A 45 40.58 8.62 -1.27
CA PRO A 45 41.52 8.43 -2.38
C PRO A 45 41.23 9.43 -3.52
N LYS A 46 42.29 9.74 -4.31
CA LYS A 46 42.14 10.67 -5.45
C LYS A 46 41.20 10.17 -6.56
N ASP A 47 41.12 8.87 -6.70
CA ASP A 47 40.33 8.18 -7.67
C ASP A 47 39.04 7.59 -7.10
N GLN A 48 38.63 8.10 -5.92
CA GLN A 48 37.40 7.67 -5.27
C GLN A 48 36.21 7.80 -6.23
N LYS A 49 35.48 6.73 -6.39
CA LYS A 49 34.16 6.73 -7.02
C LYS A 49 33.06 6.91 -6.00
N LEU A 50 31.96 7.52 -6.42
CA LEU A 50 30.72 7.50 -5.66
C LEU A 50 29.77 6.47 -6.30
N TYR A 51 29.39 5.46 -5.52
CA TYR A 51 28.44 4.43 -5.95
C TYR A 51 27.02 4.92 -5.74
N VAL A 52 26.18 4.71 -6.75
CA VAL A 52 24.83 5.22 -6.78
C VAL A 52 23.85 4.05 -6.71
N TRP A 53 22.99 4.08 -5.72
CA TRP A 53 21.93 3.11 -5.51
C TRP A 53 20.59 3.78 -5.67
N GLU A 54 19.70 3.20 -6.47
CA GLU A 54 18.39 3.77 -6.78
C GLU A 54 17.26 2.85 -6.32
N THR A 55 16.31 3.43 -5.59
CA THR A 55 14.96 2.89 -5.43
C THR A 55 13.99 3.82 -6.12
N ARG A 56 13.24 3.32 -7.07
CA ARG A 56 12.34 4.11 -7.93
C ARG A 56 11.12 3.31 -8.29
N ALA A 57 9.95 3.94 -8.22
CA ALA A 57 8.72 3.38 -8.74
C ALA A 57 8.82 3.09 -10.25
N ALA A 58 8.02 2.17 -10.74
CA ALA A 58 7.88 1.95 -12.17
C ALA A 58 7.28 3.19 -12.86
N GLU A 59 7.59 3.38 -14.11
CA GLU A 59 6.86 4.30 -14.96
C GLU A 59 5.45 3.76 -15.22
N GLU A 60 4.51 4.65 -15.44
CA GLU A 60 3.13 4.28 -15.67
C GLU A 60 2.98 3.17 -16.73
N GLY A 61 2.25 2.13 -16.38
CA GLY A 61 2.00 0.99 -17.27
C GLY A 61 3.19 0.07 -17.51
N SER A 62 4.29 0.20 -16.73
CA SER A 62 5.48 -0.65 -16.90
C SER A 62 5.93 -1.27 -15.58
N PHE A 63 6.82 -2.29 -15.68
CA PHE A 63 7.46 -2.96 -14.54
C PHE A 63 8.97 -2.65 -14.51
N ASN A 64 9.33 -1.39 -14.73
CA ASN A 64 10.71 -0.94 -14.84
C ASN A 64 11.21 -0.23 -13.59
N GLU A 65 10.63 -0.51 -12.44
CA GLU A 65 11.08 -0.01 -11.15
C GLU A 65 12.48 -0.53 -10.79
N ASN A 66 13.14 0.20 -9.92
CA ASN A 66 14.36 -0.24 -9.26
C ASN A 66 14.10 -0.33 -7.75
N TYR A 67 14.62 -1.36 -7.11
CA TYR A 67 14.63 -1.49 -5.66
C TYR A 67 16.07 -1.71 -5.20
N MET A 68 16.66 -0.73 -4.53
CA MET A 68 18.05 -0.72 -4.06
C MET A 68 19.03 -1.21 -5.16
N LYS A 69 18.81 -0.77 -6.38
CA LYS A 69 19.62 -1.18 -7.53
C LYS A 69 20.88 -0.35 -7.63
N CYS A 70 22.02 -1.01 -7.67
CA CYS A 70 23.29 -0.35 -7.97
C CYS A 70 23.33 0.10 -9.43
N LEU A 71 23.50 1.40 -9.66
CA LEU A 71 23.67 2.00 -10.98
C LEU A 71 25.14 2.13 -11.38
N GLY A 72 26.06 1.69 -10.51
CA GLY A 72 27.51 1.76 -10.70
C GLY A 72 28.16 2.96 -10.04
N GLY A 73 29.45 3.11 -10.30
CA GLY A 73 30.28 4.14 -9.71
C GLY A 73 30.46 5.37 -10.63
N VAL A 74 30.25 6.55 -10.08
CA VAL A 74 30.48 7.84 -10.72
C VAL A 74 31.86 8.37 -10.32
N SER A 75 32.68 8.77 -11.30
CA SER A 75 33.98 9.41 -11.08
C SER A 75 33.84 10.93 -11.05
N ALA A 76 34.70 11.59 -10.28
CA ALA A 76 34.76 13.04 -10.31
C ALA A 76 35.23 13.57 -11.67
N GLY A 77 34.72 14.71 -12.07
CA GLY A 77 35.21 15.50 -13.20
C GLY A 77 36.58 16.11 -12.90
N GLN A 78 37.16 16.81 -13.86
CA GLN A 78 38.47 17.44 -13.73
C GLN A 78 38.54 18.49 -12.61
N ASP A 79 37.41 19.08 -12.25
CA ASP A 79 37.21 20.03 -11.18
C ASP A 79 36.98 19.40 -9.79
N GLY A 80 37.00 18.07 -9.72
CA GLY A 80 36.69 17.30 -8.52
C GLY A 80 35.20 17.19 -8.14
N THR A 81 34.32 17.56 -9.06
CA THR A 81 32.87 17.49 -8.85
C THR A 81 32.30 16.19 -9.39
N TYR A 82 31.44 15.53 -8.61
CA TYR A 82 30.67 14.36 -9.03
C TYR A 82 29.27 14.81 -9.45
N THR A 83 28.84 14.47 -10.66
CA THR A 83 27.49 14.77 -11.12
C THR A 83 26.63 13.53 -11.07
N VAL A 84 25.57 13.56 -10.26
CA VAL A 84 24.62 12.47 -10.09
C VAL A 84 23.24 12.88 -10.62
N LYS A 85 22.70 12.09 -11.53
CA LYS A 85 21.34 12.27 -12.06
C LYS A 85 20.38 11.47 -11.23
N VAL A 86 19.30 12.10 -10.78
CA VAL A 86 18.24 11.52 -9.97
C VAL A 86 16.93 11.60 -10.76
N LYS A 87 16.34 10.45 -11.05
CA LYS A 87 15.11 10.36 -11.82
C LYS A 87 13.91 10.87 -11.04
N PRO A 88 12.79 11.18 -11.69
CA PRO A 88 11.52 11.46 -11.02
C PRO A 88 11.14 10.35 -10.05
N TYR A 89 10.50 10.73 -8.96
CA TYR A 89 9.91 9.80 -7.96
C TYR A 89 10.88 8.70 -7.52
N SER A 90 12.11 9.10 -7.17
CA SER A 90 13.16 8.17 -6.75
C SER A 90 13.83 8.57 -5.45
N VAL A 91 14.34 7.56 -4.77
CA VAL A 91 15.26 7.71 -3.64
C VAL A 91 16.62 7.17 -4.08
N VAL A 92 17.65 7.99 -4.00
CA VAL A 92 18.99 7.63 -4.42
C VAL A 92 19.95 7.74 -3.23
N THR A 93 20.71 6.68 -2.99
CA THR A 93 21.85 6.70 -2.08
C THR A 93 23.14 6.85 -2.88
N VAL A 94 23.93 7.84 -2.53
CA VAL A 94 25.26 8.06 -3.09
C VAL A 94 26.27 7.81 -1.99
N THR A 95 27.19 6.86 -2.19
CA THR A 95 28.12 6.43 -1.15
C THR A 95 29.54 6.25 -1.67
N THR A 96 30.54 6.45 -0.79
CA THR A 96 31.93 6.11 -1.06
C THR A 96 32.24 4.64 -0.86
N MET A 97 31.34 3.86 -0.27
CA MET A 97 31.52 2.44 -0.01
C MET A 97 31.26 1.64 -1.29
N ASP A 98 32.24 0.84 -1.69
CA ASP A 98 32.13 -0.07 -2.83
C ASP A 98 31.44 -1.37 -2.37
N VAL A 99 30.13 -1.37 -2.50
CA VAL A 99 29.29 -2.55 -2.19
C VAL A 99 28.70 -3.16 -3.48
N GLU A 100 29.20 -2.75 -4.64
CA GLU A 100 28.72 -3.24 -5.94
C GLU A 100 28.85 -4.76 -6.09
N LYS A 101 29.79 -5.35 -5.36
CA LYS A 101 30.07 -6.77 -5.37
C LYS A 101 29.32 -7.58 -4.31
N ASP A 102 28.57 -6.90 -3.48
CA ASP A 102 27.83 -7.54 -2.41
C ASP A 102 26.44 -7.94 -2.95
N GLU A 103 26.37 -9.12 -3.57
CA GLU A 103 25.15 -9.66 -4.17
C GLU A 103 24.03 -9.89 -3.13
N GLU A 104 24.37 -10.05 -1.85
CA GLU A 104 23.39 -10.26 -0.78
C GLU A 104 22.52 -9.01 -0.53
N HIS A 105 23.01 -7.83 -0.91
CA HIS A 105 22.29 -6.56 -0.74
C HIS A 105 21.58 -6.09 -2.00
N THR A 106 21.68 -6.84 -3.10
CA THR A 106 21.02 -6.49 -4.35
C THR A 106 19.76 -7.34 -4.50
N GLN A 107 18.62 -6.77 -4.20
CA GLN A 107 17.35 -7.43 -4.49
C GLN A 107 17.07 -7.36 -5.98
N ILE A 108 16.97 -8.52 -6.61
CA ILE A 108 16.53 -8.65 -8.00
C ILE A 108 15.01 -8.76 -7.99
N LEU A 109 14.34 -7.76 -8.58
CA LEU A 109 12.91 -7.84 -8.81
C LEU A 109 12.62 -8.82 -9.95
N PRO A 110 11.55 -9.61 -9.87
CA PRO A 110 11.11 -10.45 -10.96
C PRO A 110 10.91 -9.64 -12.24
N VAL A 111 11.16 -10.25 -13.39
CA VAL A 111 10.91 -9.62 -14.68
C VAL A 111 9.41 -9.42 -14.92
N GLU A 112 9.08 -8.50 -15.81
CA GLU A 112 7.70 -8.30 -16.25
C GLU A 112 7.11 -9.63 -16.77
N GLY A 113 5.89 -9.94 -16.34
CA GLY A 113 5.22 -11.21 -16.63
C GLY A 113 5.43 -12.31 -15.59
N GLU A 114 6.45 -12.22 -14.75
CA GLU A 114 6.64 -13.12 -13.60
C GLU A 114 6.03 -12.56 -12.31
N ARG A 115 5.83 -11.25 -12.25
CA ARG A 115 5.20 -10.56 -11.11
C ARG A 115 3.72 -10.44 -11.34
N THR A 116 2.97 -11.37 -10.81
CA THR A 116 1.54 -11.43 -11.09
C THR A 116 0.67 -11.21 -9.86
N VAL A 117 1.00 -11.80 -8.73
CA VAL A 117 0.11 -11.85 -7.56
C VAL A 117 0.90 -11.87 -6.25
N LEU A 118 0.23 -11.53 -5.17
CA LEU A 118 0.72 -11.80 -3.82
C LEU A 118 0.53 -13.29 -3.53
N ASP A 119 1.57 -13.95 -3.03
CA ASP A 119 1.48 -15.32 -2.58
C ASP A 119 0.90 -15.35 -1.18
N THR A 120 -0.25 -15.94 -1.07
CA THR A 120 -1.05 -15.91 0.15
C THR A 120 -1.39 -17.31 0.65
N ASP A 121 -0.94 -18.37 -0.02
CA ASP A 121 -1.29 -19.77 0.25
C ASP A 121 -0.99 -20.24 1.67
N GLU A 122 0.11 -19.80 2.27
CA GLU A 122 0.47 -20.21 3.63
C GLU A 122 -0.51 -19.76 4.72
N THR A 123 -1.51 -18.97 4.35
CA THR A 123 -2.35 -18.23 5.30
C THR A 123 -3.81 -18.23 4.97
N GLY A 124 -4.22 -19.06 4.04
CA GLY A 124 -5.58 -19.11 3.55
C GLY A 124 -5.87 -18.14 2.42
N ASP A 125 -4.97 -17.19 2.18
CA ASP A 125 -5.05 -16.30 1.02
C ASP A 125 -4.91 -17.13 -0.26
N ARG A 126 -5.30 -16.58 -1.37
CA ARG A 126 -5.31 -17.31 -2.63
C ARG A 126 -4.64 -16.55 -3.75
N GLN A 127 -3.73 -17.24 -4.37
CA GLN A 127 -3.15 -16.85 -5.64
C GLN A 127 -3.70 -17.77 -6.73
N ASP A 128 -4.23 -17.21 -7.79
CA ASP A 128 -4.67 -17.97 -8.94
C ASP A 128 -4.32 -17.23 -10.23
N THR A 129 -3.13 -17.52 -10.75
CA THR A 129 -2.62 -16.90 -11.97
C THR A 129 -3.38 -17.33 -13.22
N GLU A 130 -3.97 -18.53 -13.24
CA GLU A 130 -4.73 -19.02 -14.39
C GLU A 130 -6.04 -18.25 -14.53
N ASN A 131 -6.69 -17.90 -13.41
CA ASN A 131 -7.90 -17.10 -13.38
C ASN A 131 -7.65 -15.59 -13.18
N GLY A 132 -6.39 -15.18 -13.10
CA GLY A 132 -5.99 -13.78 -12.98
C GLY A 132 -6.29 -13.15 -11.62
N ILE A 133 -6.32 -13.95 -10.54
CA ILE A 133 -6.51 -13.43 -9.19
C ILE A 133 -5.19 -12.84 -8.70
N LEU A 134 -5.16 -11.51 -8.51
CA LEU A 134 -4.01 -10.76 -8.01
C LEU A 134 -3.87 -10.85 -6.48
N TYR A 135 -4.97 -10.94 -5.79
CA TYR A 135 -5.03 -11.06 -4.33
C TYR A 135 -6.40 -11.59 -3.92
N ALA A 136 -6.42 -12.49 -2.95
CA ALA A 136 -7.63 -12.90 -2.27
C ALA A 136 -7.32 -13.24 -0.80
N ASP A 137 -8.20 -12.89 0.11
CA ASP A 137 -8.06 -13.13 1.55
C ASP A 137 -9.42 -13.52 2.13
N ASP A 138 -9.45 -14.64 2.82
CA ASP A 138 -10.61 -15.12 3.58
C ASP A 138 -10.46 -14.86 5.09
N PHE A 139 -9.33 -14.23 5.49
CA PHE A 139 -8.96 -13.90 6.87
C PHE A 139 -8.79 -15.12 7.80
N GLU A 140 -8.74 -16.34 7.28
CA GLU A 140 -8.55 -17.58 8.02
C GLU A 140 -7.05 -17.86 8.27
N TYR A 141 -6.44 -17.10 9.16
CA TYR A 141 -4.99 -17.14 9.43
C TYR A 141 -4.53 -18.25 10.39
N THR A 142 -5.40 -19.18 10.71
CA THR A 142 -5.16 -20.21 11.74
C THR A 142 -4.09 -21.25 11.39
N ASN A 143 -3.74 -21.36 10.11
CA ASN A 143 -2.77 -22.36 9.63
C ASN A 143 -1.32 -21.94 9.84
N LYS A 144 -1.07 -20.67 10.19
CA LYS A 144 0.27 -20.14 10.39
C LYS A 144 0.60 -20.03 11.88
N THR A 145 1.71 -20.62 12.27
CA THR A 145 2.27 -20.43 13.61
C THR A 145 3.47 -19.51 13.58
N VAL A 146 3.64 -18.73 14.64
CA VAL A 146 4.78 -17.85 14.86
C VAL A 146 5.46 -18.17 16.17
N ASP A 147 6.75 -17.86 16.26
CA ASP A 147 7.51 -18.07 17.50
C ASP A 147 7.13 -17.04 18.56
N ILE A 148 6.95 -17.50 19.79
CA ILE A 148 6.64 -16.64 20.94
C ILE A 148 7.93 -15.98 21.42
N LEU A 149 7.89 -14.66 21.57
CA LEU A 149 9.00 -13.88 22.13
C LEU A 149 8.99 -13.90 23.66
N ASP A 150 10.16 -14.00 24.27
CA ASP A 150 10.35 -14.02 25.73
C ASP A 150 10.25 -12.62 26.40
N GLY A 151 9.95 -11.58 25.62
CA GLY A 151 9.92 -10.19 26.08
C GLY A 151 11.31 -9.57 26.34
N LYS A 152 12.40 -10.31 26.10
CA LYS A 152 13.79 -9.87 26.30
C LYS A 152 14.60 -9.90 25.00
N GLY A 153 13.92 -10.13 23.87
CA GLY A 153 14.52 -10.20 22.53
C GLY A 153 14.98 -11.60 22.13
N GLY A 154 14.65 -12.63 22.91
CA GLY A 154 14.86 -14.04 22.59
C GLY A 154 13.55 -14.75 22.25
N LEU A 155 13.67 -16.03 21.88
CA LEU A 155 12.54 -16.92 21.62
C LEU A 155 12.30 -17.85 22.81
N THR A 156 11.04 -18.12 23.13
CA THR A 156 10.67 -19.09 24.18
C THR A 156 10.87 -20.54 23.76
N GLY A 157 10.94 -20.80 22.44
CA GLY A 157 10.93 -22.13 21.84
C GLY A 157 9.51 -22.70 21.64
N GLU A 158 8.49 -21.98 22.05
CA GLU A 158 7.08 -22.29 21.83
C GLU A 158 6.54 -21.52 20.64
N LYS A 159 5.43 -22.01 20.07
CA LYS A 159 4.74 -21.35 18.95
C LYS A 159 3.27 -21.12 19.27
N GLU A 160 2.74 -20.05 18.75
CA GLU A 160 1.31 -19.74 18.76
C GLU A 160 0.79 -19.47 17.36
N ASP A 161 -0.51 -19.49 17.15
CA ASP A 161 -1.06 -19.12 15.85
C ASP A 161 -0.91 -17.62 15.56
N TYR A 162 -1.01 -17.27 14.28
CA TYR A 162 -0.78 -15.90 13.82
C TYR A 162 -1.78 -14.91 14.45
N ILE A 163 -3.04 -15.32 14.62
CA ILE A 163 -4.06 -14.46 15.23
C ILE A 163 -3.76 -14.22 16.71
N GLN A 164 -3.35 -15.26 17.45
CA GLN A 164 -2.97 -15.12 18.86
C GLN A 164 -1.76 -14.19 19.02
N SER A 165 -0.76 -14.30 18.16
CA SER A 165 0.42 -13.43 18.19
C SER A 165 0.09 -11.94 17.99
N ARG A 166 -1.06 -11.64 17.40
CA ARG A 166 -1.51 -10.29 17.07
C ARG A 166 -2.61 -9.77 17.98
N GLY A 167 -2.87 -10.43 19.11
CA GLY A 167 -3.88 -10.01 20.08
C GLY A 167 -5.14 -10.87 20.11
N GLY A 168 -5.08 -12.07 19.55
CA GLY A 168 -6.21 -12.98 19.51
C GLY A 168 -7.19 -12.67 18.38
N ASP A 169 -8.45 -13.02 18.55
CA ASP A 169 -9.49 -12.86 17.52
C ASP A 169 -9.94 -11.40 17.32
N SER A 170 -9.49 -10.49 18.17
CA SER A 170 -9.63 -9.05 17.99
C SER A 170 -8.27 -8.38 18.20
N GLY A 171 -7.96 -7.37 17.40
CA GLY A 171 -6.68 -6.68 17.41
C GLY A 171 -5.64 -7.25 16.43
N ALA A 172 -5.95 -8.34 15.74
CA ALA A 172 -5.09 -8.86 14.68
C ALA A 172 -5.29 -8.06 13.38
N MET A 173 -4.20 -7.56 12.82
CA MET A 173 -4.24 -6.87 11.52
C MET A 173 -4.33 -7.88 10.38
N ALA A 174 -5.16 -7.57 9.39
CA ALA A 174 -5.15 -8.31 8.14
C ALA A 174 -3.78 -8.21 7.44
N ARG A 175 -3.41 -9.27 6.73
CA ARG A 175 -2.13 -9.34 6.03
C ARG A 175 -2.15 -8.51 4.76
N TYR A 176 -0.99 -7.98 4.41
CA TYR A 176 -0.79 -7.16 3.21
C TYR A 176 -1.68 -5.90 3.14
N THR A 177 -2.37 -5.57 4.21
CA THR A 177 -3.16 -4.35 4.31
C THR A 177 -2.42 -3.27 5.07
N ASN A 178 -2.70 -2.04 4.72
CA ASN A 178 -2.24 -0.86 5.44
C ASN A 178 -3.45 -0.02 5.85
N THR A 179 -3.76 0.00 7.14
CA THR A 179 -4.84 0.82 7.67
C THR A 179 -4.38 2.26 7.77
N ILE A 180 -4.99 3.13 6.99
CA ILE A 180 -4.72 4.56 7.00
C ILE A 180 -5.50 5.24 8.11
N ASN A 181 -6.75 4.81 8.33
CA ASN A 181 -7.64 5.34 9.34
C ASN A 181 -8.65 4.30 9.79
N GLY A 182 -9.18 4.40 11.01
CA GLY A 182 -10.05 3.40 11.60
C GLY A 182 -9.28 2.29 12.31
N ALA A 183 -9.98 1.21 12.65
CA ALA A 183 -9.42 0.02 13.27
C ALA A 183 -9.96 -1.22 12.56
N PHE A 184 -9.26 -1.65 11.51
CA PHE A 184 -9.58 -2.86 10.76
C PHE A 184 -8.81 -4.03 11.35
N GLU A 185 -9.54 -4.99 11.88
CA GLU A 185 -8.98 -6.13 12.60
C GLU A 185 -9.61 -7.44 12.14
N ALA A 186 -8.80 -8.50 12.10
CA ALA A 186 -9.33 -9.85 11.94
C ALA A 186 -10.18 -10.19 13.18
N TYR A 187 -11.42 -10.59 12.96
CA TYR A 187 -12.40 -10.85 13.99
C TYR A 187 -13.09 -12.19 13.75
N LYS A 188 -13.29 -12.95 14.80
CA LYS A 188 -14.05 -14.19 14.75
C LYS A 188 -15.49 -13.92 15.18
N THR A 189 -16.40 -14.12 14.26
CA THR A 189 -17.82 -13.96 14.50
C THR A 189 -18.36 -15.05 15.43
N PRO A 190 -19.53 -14.85 16.08
CA PRO A 190 -20.10 -15.86 16.99
C PRO A 190 -20.41 -17.21 16.35
N ASP A 191 -20.65 -17.27 15.03
CA ASP A 191 -20.84 -18.49 14.26
C ASP A 191 -19.53 -19.15 13.82
N GLY A 192 -18.38 -18.54 14.16
CA GLY A 192 -17.05 -19.10 13.95
C GLY A 192 -16.36 -18.67 12.67
N ASN A 193 -17.00 -17.86 11.84
CA ASN A 193 -16.38 -17.28 10.64
C ASN A 193 -15.34 -16.23 11.03
N ARG A 194 -14.33 -16.02 10.19
CA ARG A 194 -13.37 -14.93 10.35
C ARG A 194 -13.59 -13.86 9.30
N VAL A 195 -13.50 -12.61 9.71
CA VAL A 195 -13.80 -11.45 8.88
C VAL A 195 -12.83 -10.32 9.19
N LEU A 196 -12.68 -9.40 8.27
CA LEU A 196 -12.09 -8.10 8.55
C LEU A 196 -13.18 -7.16 9.05
N ARG A 197 -13.08 -6.75 10.32
CA ARG A 197 -14.07 -5.87 10.95
C ARG A 197 -13.48 -4.50 11.24
N GLN A 198 -14.20 -3.45 10.90
CA GLN A 198 -13.93 -2.11 11.38
C GLN A 198 -14.54 -1.97 12.78
N GLN A 199 -13.69 -1.84 13.81
CA GLN A 199 -14.06 -1.96 15.22
C GLN A 199 -14.66 -0.68 15.84
N LEU A 200 -14.36 0.48 15.26
CA LEU A 200 -14.80 1.76 15.82
C LEU A 200 -16.14 2.18 15.21
N ASP A 201 -17.09 2.53 16.03
CA ASP A 201 -18.34 3.12 15.58
C ASP A 201 -18.69 4.42 16.35
N GLU A 202 -19.66 5.17 15.82
CA GLU A 202 -20.04 6.47 16.37
C GLU A 202 -20.68 6.34 17.75
N SER A 203 -21.34 5.21 18.04
CA SER A 203 -22.02 4.98 19.30
C SER A 203 -21.05 4.80 20.47
N GLU A 204 -19.84 4.29 20.19
CA GLU A 204 -18.85 3.99 21.20
C GLU A 204 -17.91 5.16 21.50
N ASN A 205 -17.51 5.92 20.49
CA ASN A 205 -16.47 6.95 20.64
C ASN A 205 -16.91 8.37 20.28
N GLY A 206 -18.13 8.56 19.79
CA GLY A 206 -18.70 9.87 19.40
C GLY A 206 -18.10 10.49 18.15
N LYS A 207 -17.17 9.79 17.51
CA LYS A 207 -16.52 10.25 16.26
C LYS A 207 -16.70 9.27 15.10
N GLY A 208 -17.40 8.18 15.35
CA GLY A 208 -17.63 7.15 14.36
C GLY A 208 -16.37 6.35 14.07
N ASN A 209 -16.13 6.11 12.86
CA ASN A 209 -15.24 5.15 12.25
C ASN A 209 -13.74 5.43 12.37
N SER A 210 -13.30 6.52 13.01
CA SER A 210 -11.89 6.88 13.04
C SER A 210 -11.49 7.81 14.20
N TRP A 211 -10.20 8.09 14.31
CA TRP A 211 -9.63 9.04 15.28
C TRP A 211 -10.04 10.50 15.04
N ASN A 212 -10.44 10.78 13.83
CA ASN A 212 -10.92 12.09 13.37
C ASN A 212 -12.18 11.87 12.52
N ASP A 213 -12.71 12.93 11.92
CA ASP A 213 -13.92 12.90 11.11
C ASP A 213 -13.72 12.28 9.70
N GLY A 214 -12.57 11.65 9.44
CA GLY A 214 -12.26 10.99 8.17
C GLY A 214 -12.83 9.59 8.06
N ASP A 215 -12.90 9.08 6.85
CA ASP A 215 -13.34 7.71 6.55
C ASP A 215 -12.40 6.67 7.14
N ALA A 216 -12.94 5.55 7.61
CA ALA A 216 -12.15 4.38 7.93
C ALA A 216 -11.67 3.72 6.64
N VAL A 217 -10.36 3.61 6.47
CA VAL A 217 -9.73 3.15 5.22
C VAL A 217 -8.62 2.17 5.52
N THR A 218 -8.69 1.00 4.89
CA THR A 218 -7.58 0.05 4.78
C THR A 218 -7.27 -0.21 3.31
N LEU A 219 -6.00 -0.28 2.98
CA LEU A 219 -5.49 -0.35 1.62
C LEU A 219 -4.72 -1.64 1.40
N LEU A 220 -4.78 -2.16 0.21
CA LEU A 220 -3.92 -3.25 -0.26
C LEU A 220 -3.65 -3.09 -1.75
N GLY A 221 -2.64 -3.78 -2.24
CA GLY A 221 -2.37 -3.87 -3.67
C GLY A 221 -1.08 -3.23 -4.09
N ASP A 222 -0.97 -3.03 -5.39
CA ASP A 222 0.21 -2.49 -6.05
C ASP A 222 -0.22 -1.34 -6.97
N PHE A 223 0.48 -0.21 -6.92
CA PHE A 223 0.17 0.98 -7.72
C PHE A 223 0.23 0.75 -9.23
N ARG A 224 0.81 -0.36 -9.68
CA ARG A 224 0.86 -0.78 -11.09
C ARG A 224 -0.45 -1.41 -11.58
N TRP A 225 -1.35 -1.76 -10.68
CA TRP A 225 -2.64 -2.30 -11.08
C TRP A 225 -3.51 -1.22 -11.69
N CYS A 226 -3.83 -1.35 -12.97
CA CYS A 226 -4.63 -0.36 -13.70
C CYS A 226 -5.98 -0.91 -14.17
N ASN A 227 -6.01 -2.12 -14.73
CA ASN A 227 -7.23 -2.75 -15.24
C ASN A 227 -7.53 -3.98 -14.41
N TYR A 228 -8.39 -3.83 -13.44
CA TYR A 228 -8.72 -4.91 -12.51
C TYR A 228 -10.11 -4.74 -11.91
N THR A 229 -10.54 -5.75 -11.20
CA THR A 229 -11.78 -5.76 -10.43
C THR A 229 -11.44 -5.97 -8.96
N ALA A 230 -11.93 -5.10 -8.09
CA ALA A 230 -11.94 -5.30 -6.65
C ALA A 230 -13.34 -5.76 -6.21
N SER A 231 -13.39 -6.74 -5.31
CA SER A 231 -14.65 -7.30 -4.81
C SER A 231 -14.50 -7.59 -3.33
N VAL A 232 -15.56 -7.32 -2.56
CA VAL A 232 -15.61 -7.57 -1.12
C VAL A 232 -17.03 -7.94 -0.71
N ASP A 233 -17.17 -8.93 0.17
CA ASP A 233 -18.43 -9.20 0.84
C ASP A 233 -18.54 -8.32 2.07
N VAL A 234 -19.63 -7.57 2.18
CA VAL A 234 -19.87 -6.59 3.25
C VAL A 234 -21.13 -6.95 4.03
N LEU A 235 -21.01 -6.86 5.35
CA LEU A 235 -22.11 -6.98 6.29
C LEU A 235 -22.13 -5.73 7.17
N PHE A 236 -23.31 -5.16 7.36
CA PHE A 236 -23.52 -4.05 8.28
C PHE A 236 -24.04 -4.56 9.61
N GLU A 237 -23.37 -4.22 10.72
CA GLU A 237 -23.82 -4.55 12.07
C GLU A 237 -24.79 -3.51 12.62
N ASN A 238 -24.81 -2.31 12.05
CA ASN A 238 -25.76 -1.26 12.37
C ASN A 238 -26.29 -0.58 11.09
N ASN A 239 -27.38 0.14 11.20
CA ASN A 239 -28.02 0.88 10.11
C ASN A 239 -28.05 2.38 10.39
N ALA A 240 -27.07 2.91 11.10
CA ALA A 240 -26.95 4.34 11.30
C ALA A 240 -27.00 5.08 9.95
N GLU A 241 -27.54 6.29 9.93
CA GLU A 241 -27.75 7.08 8.71
C GLU A 241 -26.48 7.24 7.88
N LYS A 242 -25.32 7.25 8.54
CA LYS A 242 -24.00 7.38 7.91
C LYS A 242 -23.26 6.05 7.71
N ALA A 243 -23.87 4.91 8.08
CA ALA A 243 -23.22 3.61 7.91
C ALA A 243 -23.16 3.20 6.45
N TYR A 244 -21.95 2.92 5.96
CA TYR A 244 -21.71 2.45 4.60
C TYR A 244 -20.49 1.53 4.52
N GLY A 245 -20.49 0.67 3.53
CA GLY A 245 -19.32 -0.07 3.09
C GLY A 245 -18.88 0.42 1.72
N SER A 246 -17.58 0.39 1.46
CA SER A 246 -17.04 0.86 0.19
C SER A 246 -15.99 -0.09 -0.35
N VAL A 247 -15.89 -0.13 -1.67
CA VAL A 247 -14.76 -0.65 -2.41
C VAL A 247 -14.21 0.44 -3.33
N ALA A 248 -12.89 0.60 -3.34
CA ALA A 248 -12.22 1.60 -4.17
C ALA A 248 -11.16 0.95 -5.06
N ILE A 249 -10.92 1.54 -6.22
CA ILE A 249 -9.89 1.12 -7.17
C ILE A 249 -9.04 2.32 -7.62
N ARG A 250 -7.81 2.02 -8.06
CA ARG A 250 -6.85 3.03 -8.55
C ARG A 250 -6.55 4.11 -7.50
N GLN A 251 -6.41 3.67 -6.25
CA GLN A 251 -6.05 4.54 -5.14
C GLN A 251 -4.64 5.12 -5.37
N THR A 252 -4.51 6.43 -5.37
CA THR A 252 -3.25 7.12 -5.70
C THR A 252 -2.49 7.67 -4.50
N GLY A 253 -2.97 7.42 -3.29
CA GLY A 253 -2.30 7.88 -2.08
C GLY A 253 -3.03 7.43 -0.82
N GLY A 254 -2.39 7.61 0.31
CA GLY A 254 -2.99 7.37 1.61
C GLY A 254 -3.62 8.67 2.12
N SER A 255 -4.90 8.87 1.91
CA SER A 255 -5.66 9.95 2.55
C SER A 255 -6.69 9.37 3.49
N GLN A 256 -7.00 10.15 4.53
CA GLN A 256 -8.07 9.83 5.47
C GLN A 256 -9.46 9.96 4.82
N ASN A 257 -9.55 10.71 3.74
CA ASN A 257 -10.77 10.83 2.94
C ASN A 257 -10.55 10.05 1.64
N LEU A 258 -11.28 8.98 1.48
CA LEU A 258 -11.14 8.09 0.34
C LEU A 258 -11.47 8.81 -0.99
N GLU A 259 -12.45 9.70 -0.96
CA GLU A 259 -12.85 10.49 -2.11
C GLU A 259 -11.75 11.43 -2.61
N ASP A 260 -10.92 11.95 -1.71
CA ASP A 260 -9.83 12.88 -2.06
C ASP A 260 -8.63 12.18 -2.72
N SER A 261 -8.42 10.93 -2.39
CA SER A 261 -7.19 10.21 -2.77
C SER A 261 -7.42 9.04 -3.72
N ALA A 262 -8.63 8.45 -3.72
CA ALA A 262 -8.95 7.33 -4.58
C ALA A 262 -9.17 7.76 -6.03
N GLY A 263 -8.92 6.88 -6.96
CA GLY A 263 -9.38 7.03 -8.32
C GLY A 263 -10.90 6.97 -8.37
N TYR A 264 -11.47 5.84 -7.94
CA TYR A 264 -12.91 5.62 -7.91
C TYR A 264 -13.32 4.88 -6.65
N THR A 265 -14.44 5.32 -6.05
CA THR A 265 -15.00 4.71 -4.83
C THR A 265 -16.47 4.38 -5.05
N PHE A 266 -16.83 3.15 -4.80
CA PHE A 266 -18.21 2.69 -4.81
C PHE A 266 -18.67 2.46 -3.37
N ARG A 267 -19.63 3.27 -2.92
CA ARG A 267 -20.15 3.31 -1.55
C ARG A 267 -21.59 2.80 -1.55
N VAL A 268 -21.91 1.92 -0.60
CA VAL A 268 -23.27 1.34 -0.46
C VAL A 268 -23.66 1.38 1.01
N SER A 269 -24.90 1.73 1.30
CA SER A 269 -25.48 1.73 2.65
C SER A 269 -26.44 0.56 2.87
N ALA A 270 -26.74 0.27 4.14
CA ALA A 270 -27.60 -0.85 4.53
C ALA A 270 -29.05 -0.79 3.98
N ASP A 271 -29.52 0.38 3.59
CA ASP A 271 -30.83 0.60 2.94
C ASP A 271 -30.83 0.35 1.43
N GLY A 272 -29.63 0.10 0.85
CA GLY A 272 -29.42 -0.11 -0.57
C GLY A 272 -29.11 1.15 -1.37
N SER A 273 -29.07 2.32 -0.74
CA SER A 273 -28.58 3.53 -1.40
C SER A 273 -27.10 3.37 -1.74
N TRP A 274 -26.72 3.79 -2.95
CA TRP A 274 -25.34 3.70 -3.38
C TRP A 274 -24.90 4.96 -4.14
N LYS A 275 -23.58 5.20 -4.09
CA LYS A 275 -22.90 6.31 -4.77
C LYS A 275 -21.60 5.83 -5.41
N LEU A 276 -21.31 6.33 -6.59
CA LEU A 276 -20.02 6.20 -7.25
C LEU A 276 -19.34 7.56 -7.30
N TYR A 277 -18.12 7.60 -6.77
CA TYR A 277 -17.29 8.79 -6.76
C TYR A 277 -16.10 8.64 -7.70
N ARG A 278 -15.73 9.73 -8.35
CA ARG A 278 -14.42 9.95 -8.94
C ARG A 278 -13.69 10.98 -8.07
N LYS A 279 -12.68 10.55 -7.33
CA LYS A 279 -12.11 11.33 -6.23
C LYS A 279 -13.23 11.76 -5.27
N GLU A 280 -13.38 13.06 -5.02
CA GLU A 280 -14.43 13.65 -4.16
C GLU A 280 -15.75 13.94 -4.88
N THR A 281 -15.81 13.76 -6.20
CA THR A 281 -16.98 14.10 -7.00
C THR A 281 -17.91 12.90 -7.13
N GLU A 282 -19.15 13.02 -6.66
CA GLU A 282 -20.21 12.06 -6.96
C GLU A 282 -20.54 12.12 -8.46
N VAL A 283 -20.30 11.00 -9.17
CA VAL A 283 -20.57 10.92 -10.61
C VAL A 283 -21.85 10.16 -10.93
N LEU A 284 -22.24 9.21 -10.10
CA LEU A 284 -23.50 8.46 -10.21
C LEU A 284 -24.01 8.09 -8.82
N SER A 285 -25.33 7.98 -8.69
CA SER A 285 -25.98 7.46 -7.49
C SER A 285 -27.29 6.74 -7.83
N GLY A 286 -27.77 5.93 -6.91
CA GLY A 286 -29.02 5.19 -7.07
C GLY A 286 -29.41 4.41 -5.82
N ASN A 287 -30.37 3.52 -5.97
CA ASN A 287 -30.82 2.64 -4.90
C ASN A 287 -31.02 1.21 -5.41
N ALA A 288 -30.32 0.26 -4.79
CA ALA A 288 -30.38 -1.16 -5.13
C ALA A 288 -31.51 -1.90 -4.39
N SER A 289 -32.18 -1.28 -3.43
CA SER A 289 -33.31 -1.90 -2.70
C SER A 289 -34.49 -2.24 -3.61
N ASP A 290 -34.54 -1.66 -4.81
CA ASP A 290 -35.54 -1.94 -5.82
C ASP A 290 -35.22 -3.18 -6.66
N THR A 291 -34.07 -3.82 -6.41
CA THR A 291 -33.67 -5.05 -7.09
C THR A 291 -33.82 -6.23 -6.13
N GLU A 292 -34.31 -7.36 -6.64
CA GLU A 292 -34.38 -8.61 -5.88
C GLU A 292 -33.02 -9.19 -5.48
N LYS A 293 -31.95 -8.58 -5.93
CA LYS A 293 -30.57 -9.03 -5.66
C LYS A 293 -29.98 -8.45 -4.40
N PHE A 294 -30.37 -7.24 -3.99
CA PHE A 294 -29.84 -6.60 -2.79
C PHE A 294 -30.56 -7.12 -1.53
N GLN A 295 -29.77 -7.51 -0.54
CA GLN A 295 -30.27 -7.90 0.78
C GLN A 295 -30.24 -6.68 1.70
N LYS A 296 -31.42 -6.10 1.92
CA LYS A 296 -31.57 -4.88 2.72
C LYS A 296 -31.47 -5.17 4.21
N GLY A 297 -30.79 -4.29 4.93
CA GLY A 297 -30.75 -4.30 6.40
C GLY A 297 -29.38 -4.66 6.97
N ILE A 298 -29.38 -4.95 8.25
CA ILE A 298 -28.19 -5.34 9.02
C ILE A 298 -28.08 -6.87 9.10
N ASN A 299 -26.86 -7.34 9.41
CA ASN A 299 -26.53 -8.76 9.56
C ASN A 299 -26.84 -9.61 8.32
N VAL A 300 -26.77 -9.00 7.16
CA VAL A 300 -26.90 -9.67 5.87
C VAL A 300 -25.73 -9.32 4.98
N TRP A 301 -25.24 -10.31 4.22
CA TRP A 301 -24.10 -10.14 3.35
C TRP A 301 -24.52 -9.63 1.97
N ASN A 302 -23.79 -8.65 1.48
CA ASN A 302 -23.88 -8.22 0.09
C ASN A 302 -22.47 -8.15 -0.51
N ASN A 303 -22.31 -8.66 -1.71
CA ASN A 303 -21.08 -8.52 -2.47
C ASN A 303 -21.05 -7.16 -3.17
N LEU A 304 -20.02 -6.37 -2.92
CA LEU A 304 -19.72 -5.14 -3.64
C LEU A 304 -18.57 -5.38 -4.58
N LYS A 305 -18.71 -4.91 -5.82
CA LYS A 305 -17.67 -5.08 -6.84
C LYS A 305 -17.51 -3.81 -7.64
N LEU A 306 -16.25 -3.41 -7.86
CA LEU A 306 -15.89 -2.28 -8.68
C LEU A 306 -14.84 -2.71 -9.70
N GLN A 307 -15.10 -2.49 -10.96
CA GLN A 307 -14.24 -2.86 -12.09
C GLN A 307 -13.75 -1.61 -12.81
N GLY A 308 -12.45 -1.55 -13.07
CA GLY A 308 -11.83 -0.57 -13.97
C GLY A 308 -11.26 -1.26 -15.20
N ALA A 309 -11.69 -0.83 -16.39
CA ALA A 309 -11.19 -1.31 -17.68
C ALA A 309 -10.98 -0.11 -18.61
N GLY A 310 -9.73 0.30 -18.81
CA GLY A 310 -9.44 1.58 -19.45
C GLY A 310 -10.10 2.73 -18.69
N ASN A 311 -10.86 3.56 -19.37
CA ASN A 311 -11.62 4.65 -18.79
C ASN A 311 -13.09 4.28 -18.41
N VAL A 312 -13.46 3.00 -18.50
CA VAL A 312 -14.80 2.54 -18.15
C VAL A 312 -14.78 1.92 -16.75
N ILE A 313 -15.63 2.44 -15.88
CA ILE A 313 -15.80 2.00 -14.49
C ILE A 313 -17.20 1.37 -14.35
N ARG A 314 -17.26 0.16 -13.81
CA ARG A 314 -18.50 -0.56 -13.56
C ARG A 314 -18.63 -0.96 -12.11
N ALA A 315 -19.78 -0.69 -11.51
CA ALA A 315 -20.10 -1.11 -10.16
C ALA A 315 -21.21 -2.14 -10.14
N TYR A 316 -21.07 -3.10 -9.23
CA TYR A 316 -22.02 -4.22 -9.10
C TYR A 316 -22.35 -4.45 -7.62
N ILE A 317 -23.58 -4.88 -7.37
CA ILE A 317 -24.04 -5.43 -6.10
C ILE A 317 -24.57 -6.83 -6.36
N ASN A 318 -24.07 -7.84 -5.63
CA ASN A 318 -24.45 -9.25 -5.79
C ASN A 318 -24.41 -9.72 -7.26
N ASN A 319 -23.35 -9.33 -7.97
CA ASN A 319 -23.14 -9.56 -9.40
C ASN A 319 -24.15 -8.88 -10.35
N HIS A 320 -25.04 -8.02 -9.84
CA HIS A 320 -25.91 -7.18 -10.66
C HIS A 320 -25.25 -5.82 -10.90
N GLN A 321 -25.08 -5.44 -12.17
CA GLN A 321 -24.50 -4.14 -12.51
C GLN A 321 -25.50 -3.02 -12.15
N VAL A 322 -25.06 -2.11 -11.29
CA VAL A 322 -25.86 -0.95 -10.85
C VAL A 322 -25.38 0.36 -11.47
N ALA A 323 -24.11 0.42 -11.89
CA ALA A 323 -23.56 1.62 -12.50
C ALA A 323 -22.55 1.29 -13.61
N GLU A 324 -22.49 2.16 -14.61
CA GLU A 324 -21.42 2.25 -15.60
C GLU A 324 -21.10 3.73 -15.81
N TYR A 325 -19.84 4.08 -15.68
CA TYR A 325 -19.32 5.44 -15.85
C TYR A 325 -18.12 5.41 -16.80
N THR A 326 -18.11 6.30 -17.78
CA THR A 326 -16.96 6.52 -18.66
C THR A 326 -16.28 7.81 -18.28
N ASP A 327 -15.03 7.74 -17.87
CA ASP A 327 -14.21 8.91 -17.56
C ASP A 327 -13.63 9.50 -18.85
N GLU A 328 -13.80 10.81 -19.06
CA GLU A 328 -13.36 11.51 -20.27
C GLU A 328 -11.92 12.06 -20.17
#